data_89d8b15c2527fd2c9f9b5ac761cdf159
#
_entry.id   89d8b15c2527fd2c9f9b5ac761cdf159
#
_cell.length_a   1.000
_cell.length_b   1.000
_cell.length_c   1.000
_cell.angle_alpha   90.00
_cell.angle_beta   90.00
_cell.angle_gamma   90.00
#
_symmetry.space_group_name_H-M   'P 1'
#
loop_
_entity.id
_entity.type
_entity.pdbx_description
1 polymer ?
#
loop_
_entity_poly.entity_id
_entity_poly.type
_entity_poly.pdbx_seq_one_letter_code
_entity_poly.pdbx_strand_id
1 'polypeptide(L)'
;MRKPVMTVLFGLLLCISFSCSKDEKTEPSGDDAEVPPMKESYPGLSVSSSGELLLNGEPYQGIGVNYFNGFTRTLEDGSLYDDTYRAGFTYLKERNIPFVRFSLTGFWPKNWDLYLNQKEKYFRSLDSFITAAEEIGIGLIPSFFWHTPTLPDLAGEPVNRWGVTSSRTHQLMRKFIREVVVRYRDSPAVWGWEQGNEVNLLVDLPGDNSNLPPVVPSLGTPVSRSKEDKLQTADLNVMMTSFAKEIRKYDGTRIVISGNSIPRFAAWNLLHQKQWTPDSREQYVAILGIQNPDPVNVLCIHAYPAAPSEGYFSDETADFNGLIRASVDASRISHKPLFLGEWGAQETEYGAQTRTKFMEILNAIENNQVPLSAMWVFDYPPHDTENGINVSPDNGPREYMLQEIMKVNERMANR
;
A
#
# COMPACT_ATOMS: atom_id res chain seq x y z
N MET A 1 -8.92 33.95 89.25
CA MET A 1 -10.16 33.68 90.01
C MET A 1 -11.14 32.88 89.13
N ARG A 2 -11.57 31.75 89.63
CA ARG A 2 -12.73 30.95 89.29
C ARG A 2 -13.05 30.61 87.77
N LYS A 3 -12.83 29.33 87.43
CA LYS A 3 -13.53 28.58 86.37
C LYS A 3 -15.04 28.42 86.68
N PRO A 4 -15.87 28.25 85.70
CA PRO A 4 -16.82 27.14 85.84
C PRO A 4 -16.75 26.14 84.72
N VAL A 5 -17.05 24.95 85.15
CA VAL A 5 -17.30 23.68 84.42
C VAL A 5 -18.62 23.81 83.66
N MET A 6 -18.68 23.28 82.44
CA MET A 6 -19.94 23.05 81.80
C MET A 6 -19.91 21.70 81.04
N THR A 7 -20.89 20.98 81.30
CA THR A 7 -21.23 19.60 81.14
C THR A 7 -21.36 19.18 79.67
N VAL A 8 -20.81 18.00 79.34
CA VAL A 8 -20.89 17.34 78.04
C VAL A 8 -22.25 16.67 77.96
N LEU A 9 -22.99 16.97 76.90
CA LEU A 9 -24.15 16.18 76.47
C LEU A 9 -23.75 15.38 75.18
N PHE A 10 -23.76 14.07 75.33
CA PHE A 10 -23.57 13.12 74.21
C PHE A 10 -24.84 13.04 73.38
N GLY A 11 -24.82 13.56 72.18
CA GLY A 11 -25.83 13.35 71.20
C GLY A 11 -25.33 12.31 70.16
N LEU A 12 -25.96 11.11 70.15
CA LEU A 12 -25.68 10.06 69.21
C LEU A 12 -26.32 10.41 67.86
N LEU A 13 -25.53 10.84 66.86
CA LEU A 13 -26.01 10.99 65.49
C LEU A 13 -25.64 9.72 64.71
N LEU A 14 -26.63 8.96 64.35
CA LEU A 14 -26.49 7.85 63.39
C LEU A 14 -26.22 8.44 61.99
N CYS A 15 -25.00 8.37 61.54
CA CYS A 15 -24.65 8.61 60.15
C CYS A 15 -24.90 7.35 59.35
N ILE A 16 -26.00 7.32 58.58
CA ILE A 16 -26.24 6.34 57.53
C ILE A 16 -25.38 6.80 56.33
N SER A 17 -24.23 6.17 56.13
CA SER A 17 -23.41 6.33 54.93
C SER A 17 -24.05 5.57 53.77
N PHE A 18 -24.71 6.29 52.90
CA PHE A 18 -25.01 5.78 51.55
C PHE A 18 -23.68 5.75 50.79
N SER A 19 -23.09 4.57 50.62
CA SER A 19 -22.02 4.30 49.70
C SER A 19 -22.64 4.21 48.29
N CYS A 20 -22.61 5.32 47.54
CA CYS A 20 -22.85 5.30 46.12
C CYS A 20 -21.55 4.84 45.46
N SER A 21 -21.39 3.54 45.21
CA SER A 21 -20.40 3.06 44.27
C SER A 21 -20.88 3.48 42.88
N LYS A 22 -20.28 4.55 42.33
CA LYS A 22 -20.28 4.76 40.89
C LYS A 22 -19.37 3.67 40.32
N ASP A 23 -19.97 2.64 39.76
CA ASP A 23 -19.30 1.83 38.74
C ASP A 23 -18.96 2.77 37.58
N GLU A 24 -17.78 3.32 37.61
CA GLU A 24 -17.15 3.82 36.38
C GLU A 24 -16.97 2.60 35.50
N LYS A 25 -17.90 2.40 34.58
CA LYS A 25 -17.65 1.58 33.40
C LYS A 25 -16.48 2.26 32.70
N THR A 26 -15.27 1.78 32.91
CA THR A 26 -14.15 2.01 32.02
C THR A 26 -14.60 1.51 30.65
N GLU A 27 -14.79 2.43 29.72
CA GLU A 27 -14.96 2.04 28.31
C GLU A 27 -13.72 1.21 27.94
N PRO A 28 -13.89 0.05 27.29
CA PRO A 28 -12.77 -0.78 26.92
C PRO A 28 -11.84 0.07 26.05
N SER A 29 -10.55 0.08 26.41
CA SER A 29 -9.52 0.66 25.56
C SER A 29 -9.68 0.06 24.17
N GLY A 30 -9.55 0.84 23.10
CA GLY A 30 -9.87 0.41 21.72
C GLY A 30 -9.13 -0.86 21.22
N ASP A 31 -8.24 -1.43 22.03
CA ASP A 31 -7.54 -2.69 21.76
C ASP A 31 -8.39 -3.95 22.13
N ASP A 32 -9.43 -3.81 22.97
CA ASP A 32 -10.29 -4.91 23.47
C ASP A 32 -11.66 -4.98 22.80
N ALA A 33 -11.93 -4.13 21.79
CA ALA A 33 -13.18 -4.21 21.07
C ALA A 33 -13.30 -5.57 20.36
N GLU A 34 -14.42 -6.28 20.62
CA GLU A 34 -14.72 -7.56 20.01
C GLU A 34 -14.74 -7.41 18.47
N VAL A 35 -13.91 -8.20 17.79
CA VAL A 35 -13.88 -8.21 16.31
C VAL A 35 -15.08 -9.01 15.82
N PRO A 36 -15.99 -8.41 15.03
CA PRO A 36 -17.10 -9.16 14.45
C PRO A 36 -16.60 -10.36 13.65
N PRO A 37 -17.33 -11.48 13.62
CA PRO A 37 -16.93 -12.66 12.86
C PRO A 37 -16.71 -12.33 11.39
N MET A 38 -15.81 -13.07 10.76
CA MET A 38 -15.60 -12.95 9.31
C MET A 38 -16.83 -13.47 8.57
N LYS A 39 -17.16 -12.81 7.46
CA LYS A 39 -18.11 -13.32 6.46
C LYS A 39 -17.43 -14.40 5.62
N GLU A 40 -18.21 -15.21 4.96
CA GLU A 40 -17.74 -16.21 4.00
C GLU A 40 -17.01 -15.55 2.82
N SER A 41 -17.50 -14.41 2.37
CA SER A 41 -16.86 -13.58 1.33
C SER A 41 -17.09 -12.10 1.56
N TYR A 42 -16.17 -11.30 1.01
CA TYR A 42 -16.26 -9.84 0.95
C TYR A 42 -16.25 -9.37 -0.52
N PRO A 43 -16.93 -8.25 -0.85
CA PRO A 43 -16.87 -7.68 -2.19
C PRO A 43 -15.45 -7.23 -2.54
N GLY A 44 -15.12 -7.17 -3.83
CA GLY A 44 -13.81 -6.73 -4.32
C GLY A 44 -13.09 -7.79 -5.14
N LEU A 45 -11.79 -7.62 -5.30
CA LEU A 45 -10.96 -8.54 -6.08
C LEU A 45 -10.58 -9.77 -5.26
N SER A 46 -10.64 -10.92 -5.89
CA SER A 46 -10.23 -12.22 -5.32
C SER A 46 -9.47 -13.05 -6.36
N VAL A 47 -8.87 -14.15 -5.92
CA VAL A 47 -8.15 -15.08 -6.80
C VAL A 47 -8.84 -16.43 -6.77
N SER A 48 -9.16 -16.99 -7.94
CA SER A 48 -9.71 -18.33 -8.08
C SER A 48 -8.67 -19.40 -7.74
N SER A 49 -9.11 -20.63 -7.57
CA SER A 49 -8.21 -21.79 -7.38
C SER A 49 -7.27 -22.05 -8.57
N SER A 50 -7.62 -21.55 -9.75
CA SER A 50 -6.78 -21.61 -10.95
C SER A 50 -5.79 -20.46 -11.09
N GLY A 51 -5.82 -19.47 -10.18
CA GLY A 51 -4.97 -18.27 -10.26
C GLY A 51 -5.53 -17.14 -11.11
N GLU A 52 -6.82 -17.17 -11.42
CA GLU A 52 -7.49 -16.13 -12.19
C GLU A 52 -7.96 -15.00 -11.28
N LEU A 53 -7.85 -13.75 -11.74
CA LEU A 53 -8.36 -12.59 -11.03
C LEU A 53 -9.87 -12.45 -11.23
N LEU A 54 -10.59 -12.33 -10.12
CA LEU A 54 -12.05 -12.17 -10.10
C LEU A 54 -12.43 -10.85 -9.43
N LEU A 55 -13.46 -10.17 -9.93
CA LEU A 55 -14.13 -9.07 -9.23
C LEU A 55 -15.55 -9.53 -8.85
N ASN A 56 -15.83 -9.61 -7.56
CA ASN A 56 -17.11 -10.10 -7.04
C ASN A 56 -17.50 -11.49 -7.57
N GLY A 57 -16.50 -12.35 -7.82
CA GLY A 57 -16.69 -13.72 -8.30
C GLY A 57 -16.65 -13.92 -9.82
N GLU A 58 -16.65 -12.82 -10.60
CA GLU A 58 -16.59 -12.88 -12.07
C GLU A 58 -15.17 -12.58 -12.58
N PRO A 59 -14.70 -13.21 -13.66
CA PRO A 59 -13.40 -12.93 -14.28
C PRO A 59 -13.23 -11.44 -14.55
N TYR A 60 -12.04 -10.89 -14.21
CA TYR A 60 -11.81 -9.46 -14.28
C TYR A 60 -10.50 -9.08 -14.92
N GLN A 61 -10.54 -8.06 -15.77
CA GLN A 61 -9.39 -7.33 -16.28
C GLN A 61 -9.68 -5.83 -16.24
N GLY A 62 -8.68 -5.02 -15.87
CA GLY A 62 -8.86 -3.56 -15.86
C GLY A 62 -7.61 -2.78 -15.56
N ILE A 63 -7.59 -1.55 -16.07
CA ILE A 63 -6.53 -0.57 -15.90
C ILE A 63 -7.06 0.60 -15.07
N GLY A 64 -6.51 0.77 -13.87
CA GLY A 64 -6.73 1.90 -13.00
C GLY A 64 -5.60 2.92 -13.07
N VAL A 65 -5.54 3.77 -12.05
CA VAL A 65 -4.47 4.76 -11.89
C VAL A 65 -3.94 4.80 -10.46
N ASN A 66 -2.72 5.26 -10.30
CA ASN A 66 -2.20 5.66 -9.00
C ASN A 66 -2.70 7.07 -8.67
N TYR A 67 -3.61 7.19 -7.70
CA TYR A 67 -3.99 8.44 -7.07
C TYR A 67 -3.23 8.54 -5.73
N PHE A 68 -1.90 8.51 -5.84
CA PHE A 68 -0.96 8.29 -4.75
C PHE A 68 -1.30 9.10 -3.50
N ASN A 69 -1.44 10.41 -3.64
CA ASN A 69 -1.68 11.34 -2.55
C ASN A 69 -3.16 11.68 -2.32
N GLY A 70 -4.08 11.00 -2.99
CA GLY A 70 -5.51 11.32 -2.91
C GLY A 70 -6.05 11.37 -1.49
N PHE A 71 -5.64 10.43 -0.64
CA PHE A 71 -5.96 10.43 0.78
C PHE A 71 -4.94 11.22 1.63
N THR A 72 -3.63 11.06 1.39
CA THR A 72 -2.60 11.64 2.27
C THR A 72 -2.59 13.15 2.28
N ARG A 73 -3.07 13.82 1.21
CA ARG A 73 -3.24 15.28 1.19
C ARG A 73 -4.21 15.77 2.28
N THR A 74 -5.19 14.96 2.69
CA THR A 74 -6.10 15.28 3.78
C THR A 74 -5.41 15.28 5.14
N LEU A 75 -4.26 14.60 5.26
CA LEU A 75 -3.46 14.48 6.48
C LEU A 75 -2.43 15.61 6.62
N GLU A 76 -1.94 16.14 5.49
CA GLU A 76 -0.84 17.11 5.45
C GLU A 76 -1.28 18.52 5.85
N ASP A 77 -2.45 18.96 5.42
CA ASP A 77 -2.98 20.31 5.68
C ASP A 77 -3.61 20.47 7.06
N GLY A 78 -3.75 19.38 7.83
CA GLY A 78 -4.58 19.42 9.04
C GLY A 78 -6.05 19.77 8.75
N SER A 79 -6.40 19.93 7.50
CA SER A 79 -7.72 20.22 6.98
C SER A 79 -8.44 18.89 6.77
N LEU A 80 -9.24 18.52 7.75
CA LEU A 80 -10.17 17.37 7.66
C LEU A 80 -11.27 17.58 6.59
N TYR A 81 -11.18 18.66 5.83
CA TYR A 81 -12.20 19.13 4.88
C TYR A 81 -11.69 19.18 3.45
N ASP A 82 -10.45 18.72 3.17
CA ASP A 82 -10.01 18.54 1.79
C ASP A 82 -10.75 17.33 1.19
N ASP A 83 -11.77 17.64 0.39
CA ASP A 83 -12.57 16.68 -0.37
C ASP A 83 -12.31 16.73 -1.88
N THR A 84 -11.21 17.37 -2.29
CA THR A 84 -10.83 17.50 -3.71
C THR A 84 -10.71 16.15 -4.42
N TYR A 85 -10.42 15.07 -3.68
CA TYR A 85 -10.43 13.71 -4.19
C TYR A 85 -11.79 13.28 -4.76
N ARG A 86 -12.91 13.87 -4.30
CA ARG A 86 -14.25 13.58 -4.86
C ARG A 86 -14.34 14.00 -6.33
N ALA A 87 -13.85 15.20 -6.64
CA ALA A 87 -13.77 15.66 -8.03
C ALA A 87 -12.84 14.75 -8.85
N GLY A 88 -11.70 14.33 -8.28
CA GLY A 88 -10.79 13.36 -8.90
C GLY A 88 -11.46 12.03 -9.19
N PHE A 89 -12.18 11.45 -8.23
CA PHE A 89 -12.93 10.19 -8.43
C PHE A 89 -14.00 10.32 -9.50
N THR A 90 -14.78 11.41 -9.48
CA THR A 90 -15.80 11.70 -10.50
C THR A 90 -15.17 11.79 -11.89
N TYR A 91 -14.07 12.53 -12.00
CA TYR A 91 -13.33 12.70 -13.27
C TYR A 91 -12.82 11.37 -13.82
N LEU A 92 -12.29 10.49 -12.95
CA LEU A 92 -11.83 9.16 -13.33
C LEU A 92 -13.00 8.24 -13.73
N LYS A 93 -14.09 8.27 -12.97
CA LYS A 93 -15.29 7.46 -13.25
C LYS A 93 -15.91 7.78 -14.61
N GLU A 94 -16.02 9.07 -14.96
CA GLU A 94 -16.50 9.53 -16.26
C GLU A 94 -15.65 9.05 -17.44
N ARG A 95 -14.40 8.61 -17.17
CA ARG A 95 -13.43 8.06 -18.13
C ARG A 95 -13.26 6.56 -18.05
N ASN A 96 -14.21 5.84 -17.44
CA ASN A 96 -14.17 4.39 -17.25
C ASN A 96 -12.86 3.90 -16.59
N ILE A 97 -12.28 4.69 -15.69
CA ILE A 97 -11.18 4.25 -14.84
C ILE A 97 -11.79 3.54 -13.64
N PRO A 98 -11.61 2.22 -13.49
CA PRO A 98 -12.39 1.43 -12.54
C PRO A 98 -11.90 1.53 -11.10
N PHE A 99 -10.62 1.79 -10.86
CA PHE A 99 -10.04 1.83 -9.53
C PHE A 99 -8.84 2.77 -9.42
N VAL A 100 -8.51 3.10 -8.18
CA VAL A 100 -7.29 3.83 -7.83
C VAL A 100 -6.46 3.04 -6.81
N ARG A 101 -5.12 3.06 -6.97
CA ARG A 101 -4.14 2.67 -5.95
C ARG A 101 -3.68 3.93 -5.23
N PHE A 102 -3.68 3.94 -3.91
CA PHE A 102 -3.36 5.14 -3.13
C PHE A 102 -2.59 4.82 -1.85
N SER A 103 -1.81 5.77 -1.35
CA SER A 103 -1.13 5.64 -0.07
C SER A 103 -2.10 5.86 1.09
N LEU A 104 -2.19 4.86 1.99
CA LEU A 104 -3.05 4.90 3.17
C LEU A 104 -2.41 5.68 4.32
N THR A 105 -1.09 5.83 4.30
CA THR A 105 -0.32 6.46 5.39
C THR A 105 0.65 7.50 4.86
N GLY A 106 1.09 8.38 5.76
CA GLY A 106 2.12 9.36 5.43
C GLY A 106 3.49 8.71 5.18
N PHE A 107 4.34 9.46 4.50
CA PHE A 107 5.66 9.01 4.05
C PHE A 107 6.70 8.97 5.18
N TRP A 108 6.62 9.89 6.14
CA TRP A 108 7.57 10.05 7.23
C TRP A 108 6.91 9.77 8.59
N PRO A 109 7.68 9.42 9.63
CA PRO A 109 7.11 9.25 10.99
C PRO A 109 6.21 10.41 11.43
N LYS A 110 6.61 11.66 11.13
CA LYS A 110 5.82 12.85 11.46
C LYS A 110 4.42 12.86 10.85
N ASN A 111 4.25 12.28 9.66
CA ASN A 111 2.95 12.23 9.00
C ASN A 111 1.96 11.27 9.69
N TRP A 112 2.44 10.45 10.63
CA TRP A 112 1.60 9.55 11.41
C TRP A 112 0.99 10.22 12.65
N ASP A 113 1.32 11.48 12.92
CA ASP A 113 0.88 12.20 14.12
C ASP A 113 -0.64 12.19 14.29
N LEU A 114 -1.38 12.39 13.20
CA LEU A 114 -2.84 12.37 13.22
C LEU A 114 -3.38 11.00 13.67
N TYR A 115 -2.86 9.92 13.11
CA TYR A 115 -3.26 8.56 13.50
C TYR A 115 -2.85 8.24 14.94
N LEU A 116 -1.65 8.61 15.36
CA LEU A 116 -1.13 8.27 16.68
C LEU A 116 -1.79 9.07 17.79
N ASN A 117 -2.02 10.38 17.60
CA ASN A 117 -2.44 11.30 18.65
C ASN A 117 -3.89 11.79 18.50
N GLN A 118 -4.51 11.66 17.31
CA GLN A 118 -5.87 12.11 17.02
C GLN A 118 -6.62 11.09 16.16
N LYS A 119 -6.57 9.83 16.58
CA LYS A 119 -7.03 8.66 15.81
C LYS A 119 -8.44 8.80 15.22
N GLU A 120 -9.38 9.37 15.98
CA GLU A 120 -10.75 9.60 15.51
C GLU A 120 -10.80 10.58 14.30
N LYS A 121 -9.91 11.57 14.28
CA LYS A 121 -9.82 12.48 13.14
C LYS A 121 -9.25 11.78 11.92
N TYR A 122 -8.20 10.96 12.11
CA TYR A 122 -7.63 10.15 11.04
C TYR A 122 -8.70 9.27 10.39
N PHE A 123 -9.42 8.48 11.20
CA PHE A 123 -10.46 7.60 10.68
C PHE A 123 -11.66 8.35 10.10
N ARG A 124 -12.02 9.50 10.62
CA ARG A 124 -13.06 10.35 10.04
C ARG A 124 -12.72 10.83 8.62
N SER A 125 -11.46 11.21 8.38
CA SER A 125 -10.98 11.54 7.02
C SER A 125 -11.00 10.32 6.12
N LEU A 126 -10.57 9.16 6.62
CA LEU A 126 -10.56 7.93 5.84
C LEU A 126 -11.98 7.41 5.56
N ASP A 127 -12.91 7.52 6.52
CA ASP A 127 -14.34 7.23 6.30
C ASP A 127 -14.90 8.06 5.16
N SER A 128 -14.62 9.37 5.16
CA SER A 128 -15.10 10.28 4.10
C SER A 128 -14.53 9.92 2.74
N PHE A 129 -13.25 9.53 2.67
CA PHE A 129 -12.59 9.10 1.44
C PHE A 129 -13.18 7.79 0.89
N ILE A 130 -13.35 6.79 1.76
CA ILE A 130 -13.94 5.48 1.38
C ILE A 130 -15.41 5.67 0.95
N THR A 131 -16.21 6.42 1.73
CA THR A 131 -17.62 6.70 1.39
C THR A 131 -17.75 7.41 0.04
N ALA A 132 -16.87 8.37 -0.25
CA ALA A 132 -16.86 9.02 -1.56
C ALA A 132 -16.62 8.04 -2.71
N ALA A 133 -15.70 7.10 -2.52
CA ALA A 133 -15.44 6.06 -3.51
C ALA A 133 -16.64 5.11 -3.68
N GLU A 134 -17.35 4.77 -2.59
CA GLU A 134 -18.59 3.99 -2.63
C GLU A 134 -19.69 4.71 -3.40
N GLU A 135 -19.95 5.98 -3.08
CA GLU A 135 -20.99 6.81 -3.71
C GLU A 135 -20.75 6.99 -5.23
N ILE A 136 -19.48 7.18 -5.64
CA ILE A 136 -19.10 7.38 -7.04
C ILE A 136 -18.96 6.01 -7.77
N GLY A 137 -18.73 4.94 -7.05
CA GLY A 137 -18.54 3.59 -7.60
C GLY A 137 -17.16 3.40 -8.23
N ILE A 138 -16.09 3.80 -7.54
CA ILE A 138 -14.70 3.58 -7.93
C ILE A 138 -14.03 2.62 -6.94
N GLY A 139 -13.23 1.65 -7.44
CA GLY A 139 -12.49 0.72 -6.61
C GLY A 139 -11.26 1.34 -5.95
N LEU A 140 -10.87 0.83 -4.80
CA LEU A 140 -9.75 1.30 -4.00
C LEU A 140 -8.77 0.17 -3.69
N ILE A 141 -7.49 0.38 -3.93
CA ILE A 141 -6.39 -0.48 -3.47
C ILE A 141 -5.52 0.36 -2.52
N PRO A 142 -5.77 0.32 -1.19
CA PRO A 142 -4.94 1.00 -0.20
C PRO A 142 -3.59 0.31 -0.04
N SER A 143 -2.50 1.08 -0.17
CA SER A 143 -1.13 0.69 0.16
C SER A 143 -0.80 1.12 1.59
N PHE A 144 -0.53 0.16 2.48
CA PHE A 144 -0.47 0.39 3.93
C PHE A 144 0.80 1.13 4.39
N PHE A 145 1.96 0.68 3.95
CA PHE A 145 3.25 1.15 4.47
C PHE A 145 4.14 1.60 3.31
N TRP A 146 3.74 2.70 2.67
CA TRP A 146 4.38 3.19 1.45
C TRP A 146 5.89 3.36 1.58
N HIS A 147 6.36 3.96 2.65
CA HIS A 147 7.78 4.15 2.91
C HIS A 147 8.26 3.16 3.99
N THR A 148 9.01 2.16 3.57
CA THR A 148 9.44 1.00 4.38
C THR A 148 10.08 1.36 5.73
N PRO A 149 10.97 2.37 5.86
CA PRO A 149 11.60 2.72 7.13
C PRO A 149 10.66 3.35 8.16
N THR A 150 9.53 3.91 7.75
CA THR A 150 8.67 4.72 8.63
C THR A 150 8.18 3.96 9.85
N LEU A 151 7.72 2.72 9.68
CA LEU A 151 7.18 1.96 10.79
C LEU A 151 8.25 1.51 11.80
N PRO A 152 9.44 1.00 11.37
CA PRO A 152 10.58 0.81 12.26
C PRO A 152 11.00 2.08 12.99
N ASP A 153 11.07 3.23 12.30
CA ASP A 153 11.43 4.51 12.91
C ASP A 153 10.44 4.92 14.01
N LEU A 154 9.14 4.76 13.77
CA LEU A 154 8.08 4.97 14.79
C LEU A 154 8.23 4.02 15.98
N ALA A 155 8.64 2.79 15.73
CA ALA A 155 8.90 1.79 16.76
C ALA A 155 10.20 2.06 17.53
N GLY A 156 11.07 2.96 17.04
CA GLY A 156 12.42 3.18 17.56
C GLY A 156 13.29 1.94 17.36
N GLU A 157 13.18 1.28 16.23
CA GLU A 157 13.89 0.06 15.85
C GLU A 157 14.59 0.23 14.50
N PRO A 158 15.70 -0.48 14.23
CA PRO A 158 16.30 -0.50 12.89
C PRO A 158 15.41 -1.20 11.88
N VAL A 159 15.63 -0.91 10.59
CA VAL A 159 14.73 -1.35 9.50
C VAL A 159 14.68 -2.87 9.33
N ASN A 160 15.76 -3.59 9.64
CA ASN A 160 15.77 -5.06 9.59
C ASN A 160 14.80 -5.74 10.60
N ARG A 161 14.17 -4.97 11.50
CA ARG A 161 13.14 -5.50 12.40
C ARG A 161 11.85 -5.92 11.69
N TRP A 162 11.70 -5.56 10.42
CA TRP A 162 10.74 -6.20 9.53
C TRP A 162 10.95 -7.72 9.37
N GLY A 163 12.18 -8.22 9.58
CA GLY A 163 12.49 -9.66 9.61
C GLY A 163 12.18 -10.36 10.93
N VAL A 164 11.66 -9.65 11.95
CA VAL A 164 11.47 -10.21 13.31
C VAL A 164 10.01 -10.07 13.73
N THR A 165 9.25 -11.16 13.67
CA THR A 165 7.79 -11.16 13.91
C THR A 165 7.36 -10.70 15.32
N SER A 166 8.25 -10.78 16.32
CA SER A 166 8.03 -10.32 17.70
C SER A 166 8.42 -8.87 17.93
N SER A 167 8.95 -8.15 16.92
CA SER A 167 9.39 -6.75 17.05
C SER A 167 8.23 -5.79 17.33
N ARG A 168 8.55 -4.61 17.82
CA ARG A 168 7.58 -3.50 17.96
C ARG A 168 7.08 -3.02 16.61
N THR A 169 7.92 -3.06 15.58
CA THR A 169 7.54 -2.81 14.18
C THR A 169 6.36 -3.68 13.76
N HIS A 170 6.45 -5.00 14.00
CA HIS A 170 5.36 -5.93 13.69
C HIS A 170 4.14 -5.75 14.61
N GLN A 171 4.32 -5.31 15.85
CA GLN A 171 3.19 -5.00 16.74
C GLN A 171 2.39 -3.81 16.21
N LEU A 172 3.07 -2.72 15.81
CA LEU A 172 2.43 -1.55 15.18
C LEU A 172 1.75 -1.92 13.87
N MET A 173 2.42 -2.71 13.02
CA MET A 173 1.85 -3.23 11.77
C MET A 173 0.52 -3.92 12.04
N ARG A 174 0.50 -4.91 12.94
CA ARG A 174 -0.71 -5.70 13.24
C ARG A 174 -1.84 -4.83 13.81
N LYS A 175 -1.50 -3.89 14.69
CA LYS A 175 -2.49 -2.96 15.26
C LYS A 175 -3.15 -2.13 14.17
N PHE A 176 -2.37 -1.51 13.31
CA PHE A 176 -2.89 -0.68 12.23
C PHE A 176 -3.71 -1.49 11.21
N ILE A 177 -3.23 -2.67 10.81
CA ILE A 177 -3.97 -3.58 9.92
C ILE A 177 -5.33 -3.93 10.54
N ARG A 178 -5.36 -4.38 11.80
CA ARG A 178 -6.62 -4.72 12.48
C ARG A 178 -7.61 -3.56 12.43
N GLU A 179 -7.19 -2.36 12.80
CA GLU A 179 -8.05 -1.19 12.86
C GLU A 179 -8.61 -0.82 11.48
N VAL A 180 -7.79 -0.86 10.43
CA VAL A 180 -8.21 -0.53 9.06
C VAL A 180 -9.07 -1.64 8.46
N VAL A 181 -8.60 -2.89 8.49
CA VAL A 181 -9.28 -3.99 7.80
C VAL A 181 -10.63 -4.29 8.43
N VAL A 182 -10.71 -4.35 9.76
CA VAL A 182 -12.00 -4.58 10.45
C VAL A 182 -13.01 -3.48 10.14
N ARG A 183 -12.55 -2.23 10.00
CA ARG A 183 -13.42 -1.08 9.70
C ARG A 183 -13.95 -1.10 8.27
N TYR A 184 -13.13 -1.50 7.29
CA TYR A 184 -13.45 -1.31 5.87
C TYR A 184 -13.64 -2.60 5.07
N ARG A 185 -13.52 -3.78 5.69
CA ARG A 185 -13.71 -5.06 5.00
C ARG A 185 -15.11 -5.26 4.41
N ASP A 186 -16.10 -4.55 4.90
CA ASP A 186 -17.46 -4.60 4.38
C ASP A 186 -17.72 -3.60 3.24
N SER A 187 -16.79 -2.67 3.00
CA SER A 187 -16.91 -1.66 1.96
C SER A 187 -16.81 -2.28 0.56
N PRO A 188 -17.77 -2.04 -0.34
CA PRO A 188 -17.70 -2.49 -1.73
C PRO A 188 -16.66 -1.70 -2.56
N ALA A 189 -16.21 -0.54 -2.05
CA ALA A 189 -15.17 0.23 -2.71
C ALA A 189 -13.78 -0.34 -2.48
N VAL A 190 -13.51 -1.03 -1.37
CA VAL A 190 -12.19 -1.63 -1.12
C VAL A 190 -12.06 -2.92 -1.93
N TRP A 191 -11.11 -2.96 -2.87
CA TRP A 191 -10.94 -4.09 -3.77
C TRP A 191 -9.82 -5.04 -3.37
N GLY A 192 -8.84 -4.60 -2.62
CA GLY A 192 -7.70 -5.41 -2.19
C GLY A 192 -6.85 -4.69 -1.16
N TRP A 193 -5.82 -5.33 -0.66
CA TRP A 193 -4.94 -4.84 0.39
C TRP A 193 -3.47 -4.94 -0.06
N GLU A 194 -2.76 -3.84 -0.07
CA GLU A 194 -1.36 -3.81 -0.47
C GLU A 194 -0.44 -3.45 0.70
N GLN A 195 0.70 -4.15 0.82
CA GLN A 195 1.63 -3.98 1.94
C GLN A 195 2.33 -2.61 1.90
N GLY A 196 2.92 -2.24 0.77
CA GLY A 196 3.71 -1.01 0.69
C GLY A 196 4.16 -0.71 -0.74
N ASN A 197 5.32 -0.06 -0.88
CA ASN A 197 5.84 0.36 -2.18
C ASN A 197 7.30 -0.02 -2.39
N GLU A 198 7.59 -0.80 -3.43
CA GLU A 198 8.92 -1.11 -3.97
C GLU A 198 9.95 -1.64 -2.96
N VAL A 199 9.49 -2.34 -1.92
CA VAL A 199 10.36 -2.81 -0.83
C VAL A 199 11.47 -3.72 -1.34
N ASN A 200 11.19 -4.53 -2.37
CA ASN A 200 12.16 -5.44 -2.97
C ASN A 200 13.37 -4.74 -3.60
N LEU A 201 13.28 -3.45 -3.90
CA LEU A 201 14.42 -2.65 -4.36
C LEU A 201 15.44 -2.33 -3.25
N LEU A 202 15.10 -2.57 -1.99
CA LEU A 202 15.96 -2.29 -0.84
C LEU A 202 16.72 -3.51 -0.32
N VAL A 203 16.42 -4.71 -0.84
CA VAL A 203 16.97 -5.95 -0.30
C VAL A 203 18.30 -6.36 -0.94
N ASP A 204 19.11 -7.06 -0.18
CA ASP A 204 20.41 -7.69 -0.59
C ASP A 204 21.43 -6.72 -1.21
N LEU A 205 21.26 -5.42 -1.04
CA LEU A 205 22.15 -4.41 -1.60
C LEU A 205 23.55 -4.51 -0.94
N PRO A 206 24.64 -4.48 -1.74
CA PRO A 206 26.00 -4.63 -1.22
C PRO A 206 26.46 -3.42 -0.42
N GLY A 207 27.53 -3.62 0.36
CA GLY A 207 28.22 -2.60 1.16
C GLY A 207 27.49 -2.28 2.48
N ASP A 208 28.23 -2.20 3.59
CA ASP A 208 27.64 -2.05 4.94
C ASP A 208 27.06 -0.66 5.20
N ASN A 209 27.67 0.37 4.67
CA ASN A 209 27.30 1.78 4.93
C ASN A 209 26.77 2.51 3.68
N SER A 210 26.43 1.78 2.62
CA SER A 210 25.84 2.34 1.40
C SER A 210 24.38 1.91 1.27
N ASN A 211 23.59 2.68 0.51
CA ASN A 211 22.16 2.38 0.28
C ASN A 211 21.34 2.28 1.58
N LEU A 212 21.68 3.11 2.57
CA LEU A 212 20.91 3.23 3.81
C LEU A 212 19.71 4.16 3.60
N PRO A 213 18.62 3.97 4.37
CA PRO A 213 17.50 4.89 4.35
C PRO A 213 17.90 6.32 4.71
N PRO A 214 17.16 7.33 4.25
CA PRO A 214 17.49 8.73 4.52
C PRO A 214 17.43 9.07 6.02
N VAL A 215 18.25 10.06 6.40
CA VAL A 215 18.29 10.65 7.76
C VAL A 215 17.72 12.05 7.69
N VAL A 216 16.49 12.23 8.19
CA VAL A 216 15.77 13.50 8.23
C VAL A 216 15.08 13.65 9.60
N PRO A 217 15.83 14.00 10.69
CA PRO A 217 15.31 14.01 12.05
C PRO A 217 14.13 14.96 12.25
N SER A 218 14.04 16.04 11.48
CA SER A 218 12.88 16.96 11.49
C SER A 218 11.58 16.31 11.03
N LEU A 219 11.65 15.19 10.32
CA LEU A 219 10.53 14.38 9.88
C LEU A 219 10.34 13.11 10.74
N GLY A 220 11.12 12.97 11.82
CA GLY A 220 10.99 11.90 12.81
C GLY A 220 11.88 10.68 12.56
N THR A 221 12.81 10.72 11.60
CA THR A 221 13.77 9.62 11.42
C THR A 221 14.83 9.64 12.52
N PRO A 222 15.57 8.53 12.74
CA PRO A 222 16.77 8.54 13.57
C PRO A 222 17.81 9.56 13.10
N VAL A 223 18.71 9.96 14.00
CA VAL A 223 19.83 10.87 13.68
C VAL A 223 20.97 10.20 12.92
N SER A 224 20.98 8.89 12.85
CA SER A 224 21.96 8.08 12.11
C SER A 224 21.37 6.74 11.71
N ARG A 225 21.97 6.12 10.69
CA ARG A 225 21.66 4.77 10.24
C ARG A 225 22.86 3.85 10.39
N SER A 226 22.61 2.57 10.42
CA SER A 226 23.64 1.53 10.51
C SER A 226 23.35 0.39 9.51
N LYS A 227 24.21 -0.62 9.48
CA LYS A 227 23.97 -1.85 8.68
C LYS A 227 22.69 -2.59 9.10
N GLU A 228 22.17 -2.35 10.30
CA GLU A 228 20.90 -2.92 10.77
C GLU A 228 19.68 -2.27 10.10
N ASP A 229 19.87 -1.14 9.41
CA ASP A 229 18.83 -0.50 8.59
C ASP A 229 18.78 -1.05 7.15
N LYS A 230 19.53 -2.11 6.85
CA LYS A 230 19.49 -2.82 5.56
C LYS A 230 18.56 -4.02 5.67
N LEU A 231 17.89 -4.30 4.55
CA LEU A 231 17.02 -5.46 4.41
C LEU A 231 17.67 -6.56 3.59
N GLN A 232 17.35 -7.79 3.92
CA GLN A 232 17.63 -8.97 3.11
C GLN A 232 16.30 -9.51 2.54
N THR A 233 16.36 -10.31 1.49
CA THR A 233 15.17 -11.02 0.96
C THR A 233 14.46 -11.84 2.04
N ALA A 234 15.20 -12.39 3.02
CA ALA A 234 14.60 -13.09 4.16
C ALA A 234 13.72 -12.17 5.01
N ASP A 235 14.15 -10.92 5.27
CA ASP A 235 13.38 -9.91 6.02
C ASP A 235 12.12 -9.51 5.25
N LEU A 236 12.25 -9.28 3.94
CA LEU A 236 11.14 -9.01 3.02
C LEU A 236 10.08 -10.12 3.11
N ASN A 237 10.51 -11.38 3.05
CA ASN A 237 9.60 -12.52 3.07
C ASN A 237 8.87 -12.65 4.42
N VAL A 238 9.55 -12.39 5.53
CA VAL A 238 8.90 -12.33 6.86
C VAL A 238 7.88 -11.20 6.92
N MET A 239 8.22 -10.01 6.43
CA MET A 239 7.33 -8.86 6.38
C MET A 239 6.07 -9.15 5.56
N MET A 240 6.22 -9.60 4.31
CA MET A 240 5.12 -9.90 3.38
C MET A 240 4.21 -11.01 3.92
N THR A 241 4.81 -12.11 4.39
CA THR A 241 4.07 -13.24 4.97
C THR A 241 3.30 -12.82 6.23
N SER A 242 3.91 -12.01 7.10
CA SER A 242 3.26 -11.54 8.33
C SER A 242 2.13 -10.56 8.04
N PHE A 243 2.33 -9.66 7.09
CA PHE A 243 1.28 -8.74 6.61
C PHE A 243 0.07 -9.53 6.10
N ALA A 244 0.31 -10.43 5.15
CA ALA A 244 -0.77 -11.20 4.53
C ALA A 244 -1.49 -12.11 5.54
N LYS A 245 -0.76 -12.76 6.46
CA LYS A 245 -1.37 -13.54 7.55
C LYS A 245 -2.22 -12.68 8.47
N GLU A 246 -1.80 -11.45 8.75
CA GLU A 246 -2.59 -10.54 9.60
C GLU A 246 -3.87 -10.12 8.89
N ILE A 247 -3.81 -9.73 7.60
CA ILE A 247 -5.01 -9.45 6.78
C ILE A 247 -5.99 -10.63 6.82
N ARG A 248 -5.50 -11.86 6.62
CA ARG A 248 -6.33 -13.08 6.55
C ARG A 248 -7.08 -13.40 7.86
N LYS A 249 -6.72 -12.81 8.99
CA LYS A 249 -7.51 -12.91 10.22
C LYS A 249 -8.83 -12.15 10.15
N TYR A 250 -8.94 -11.16 9.27
CA TYR A 250 -10.07 -10.24 9.20
C TYR A 250 -10.77 -10.23 7.84
N ASP A 251 -10.04 -10.57 6.79
CA ASP A 251 -10.53 -10.66 5.41
C ASP A 251 -9.94 -11.91 4.72
N GLY A 252 -10.77 -12.92 4.55
CA GLY A 252 -10.39 -14.21 3.98
C GLY A 252 -10.31 -14.23 2.45
N THR A 253 -10.87 -13.25 1.75
CA THR A 253 -11.18 -13.37 0.32
C THR A 253 -10.44 -12.40 -0.59
N ARG A 254 -10.32 -11.12 -0.21
CA ARG A 254 -9.71 -10.11 -1.10
C ARG A 254 -8.25 -10.42 -1.41
N ILE A 255 -7.80 -9.90 -2.53
CA ILE A 255 -6.39 -9.97 -2.91
C ILE A 255 -5.49 -9.29 -1.87
N VAL A 256 -4.32 -9.88 -1.67
CA VAL A 256 -3.23 -9.31 -0.88
C VAL A 256 -2.01 -9.16 -1.77
N ILE A 257 -1.49 -7.95 -1.85
CA ILE A 257 -0.48 -7.51 -2.80
C ILE A 257 0.78 -7.09 -2.03
N SER A 258 1.97 -7.34 -2.58
CA SER A 258 3.22 -6.88 -1.99
C SER A 258 3.50 -5.39 -2.22
N GLY A 259 3.10 -4.84 -3.39
CA GLY A 259 3.52 -3.53 -3.87
C GLY A 259 4.96 -3.48 -4.36
N ASN A 260 5.54 -4.62 -4.69
CA ASN A 260 6.91 -4.71 -5.17
C ASN A 260 7.06 -4.17 -6.60
N SER A 261 8.23 -3.59 -6.87
CA SER A 261 8.72 -3.27 -8.22
C SER A 261 9.16 -4.54 -8.96
N ILE A 262 9.53 -4.40 -10.23
CA ILE A 262 10.29 -5.47 -10.89
C ILE A 262 11.53 -5.80 -10.04
N PRO A 263 11.93 -7.07 -9.93
CA PRO A 263 13.22 -7.39 -9.33
C PRO A 263 14.34 -6.59 -9.99
N ARG A 264 15.39 -6.25 -9.25
CA ARG A 264 16.60 -5.71 -9.87
C ARG A 264 17.16 -6.70 -10.87
N PHE A 265 17.81 -6.24 -11.92
CA PHE A 265 18.38 -7.09 -12.98
C PHE A 265 19.34 -8.20 -12.47
N ALA A 266 19.82 -8.06 -11.24
CA ALA A 266 20.74 -8.99 -10.59
C ALA A 266 20.15 -9.58 -9.27
N ALA A 267 18.84 -9.53 -9.06
CA ALA A 267 18.24 -9.85 -7.77
C ALA A 267 18.47 -11.31 -7.33
N TRP A 268 18.37 -12.26 -8.24
CA TRP A 268 18.63 -13.67 -7.97
C TRP A 268 20.11 -13.91 -7.67
N ASN A 269 21.02 -13.34 -8.48
CA ASN A 269 22.47 -13.45 -8.30
C ASN A 269 22.94 -12.73 -7.02
N LEU A 270 22.34 -11.60 -6.64
CA LEU A 270 22.60 -10.94 -5.35
C LEU A 270 22.17 -11.83 -4.18
N LEU A 271 20.99 -12.44 -4.24
CA LEU A 271 20.49 -13.31 -3.19
C LEU A 271 21.38 -14.55 -3.02
N HIS A 272 21.69 -15.26 -4.11
CA HIS A 272 22.32 -16.60 -4.04
C HIS A 272 23.84 -16.58 -4.15
N GLN A 273 24.41 -15.60 -4.89
CA GLN A 273 25.83 -15.57 -5.22
C GLN A 273 26.55 -14.33 -4.68
N LYS A 274 25.82 -13.34 -4.16
CA LYS A 274 26.34 -12.02 -3.74
C LYS A 274 27.06 -11.30 -4.88
N GLN A 275 26.57 -11.48 -6.12
CA GLN A 275 27.16 -10.90 -7.34
C GLN A 275 26.19 -9.96 -8.02
N TRP A 276 26.71 -8.84 -8.52
CA TRP A 276 25.96 -7.84 -9.28
C TRP A 276 26.07 -8.11 -10.79
N THR A 277 25.57 -9.29 -11.20
CA THR A 277 25.54 -9.74 -12.59
C THR A 277 24.09 -9.96 -13.03
N PRO A 278 23.75 -9.66 -14.29
CA PRO A 278 22.38 -9.87 -14.78
C PRO A 278 21.88 -11.30 -14.57
N ASP A 279 20.65 -11.41 -14.12
CA ASP A 279 19.94 -12.67 -13.99
C ASP A 279 19.54 -13.21 -15.37
N SER A 280 19.42 -14.52 -15.51
CA SER A 280 18.74 -15.09 -16.68
C SER A 280 17.23 -14.84 -16.58
N ARG A 281 16.51 -15.01 -17.70
CA ARG A 281 15.05 -14.94 -17.69
C ARG A 281 14.42 -15.95 -16.70
N GLU A 282 14.97 -17.15 -16.60
CA GLU A 282 14.51 -18.16 -15.63
C GLU A 282 14.76 -17.71 -14.18
N GLN A 283 15.93 -17.13 -13.90
CA GLN A 283 16.26 -16.58 -12.59
C GLN A 283 15.34 -15.41 -12.22
N TYR A 284 15.00 -14.54 -13.18
CA TYR A 284 14.01 -13.47 -12.99
C TYR A 284 12.64 -14.04 -12.59
N VAL A 285 12.14 -15.05 -13.30
CA VAL A 285 10.88 -15.71 -12.99
C VAL A 285 10.89 -16.30 -11.57
N ALA A 286 11.99 -16.93 -11.21
CA ALA A 286 12.16 -17.53 -9.88
C ALA A 286 12.19 -16.47 -8.77
N ILE A 287 12.98 -15.39 -8.93
CA ILE A 287 13.10 -14.36 -7.89
C ILE A 287 11.82 -13.55 -7.73
N LEU A 288 11.04 -13.36 -8.78
CA LEU A 288 9.74 -12.70 -8.71
C LEU A 288 8.77 -13.50 -7.80
N GLY A 289 8.78 -14.83 -7.91
CA GLY A 289 8.04 -15.70 -6.98
C GLY A 289 8.54 -15.61 -5.54
N ILE A 290 9.87 -15.65 -5.34
CA ILE A 290 10.50 -15.55 -4.01
C ILE A 290 10.14 -14.24 -3.30
N GLN A 291 10.10 -13.13 -4.02
CA GLN A 291 9.77 -11.80 -3.47
C GLN A 291 8.27 -11.57 -3.26
N ASN A 292 7.41 -12.49 -3.70
CA ASN A 292 5.96 -12.47 -3.46
C ASN A 292 5.52 -13.77 -2.74
N PRO A 293 5.98 -14.02 -1.50
CA PRO A 293 5.76 -15.27 -0.79
C PRO A 293 4.30 -15.47 -0.38
N ASP A 294 3.88 -16.72 -0.22
CA ASP A 294 2.58 -17.04 0.36
C ASP A 294 2.44 -16.48 1.79
N PRO A 295 1.26 -16.00 2.19
CA PRO A 295 -0.03 -16.02 1.49
C PRO A 295 -0.36 -14.75 0.69
N VAL A 296 0.65 -13.95 0.27
CA VAL A 296 0.46 -12.93 -0.79
C VAL A 296 0.01 -13.67 -2.03
N ASN A 297 -1.13 -13.29 -2.60
CA ASN A 297 -1.76 -14.07 -3.67
C ASN A 297 -1.84 -13.35 -5.02
N VAL A 298 -1.09 -12.25 -5.17
CA VAL A 298 -0.91 -11.50 -6.40
C VAL A 298 0.58 -11.25 -6.61
N LEU A 299 1.11 -11.50 -7.80
CA LEU A 299 2.44 -11.03 -8.17
C LEU A 299 2.36 -9.53 -8.50
N CYS A 300 3.17 -8.71 -7.86
CA CYS A 300 3.23 -7.28 -8.14
C CYS A 300 4.57 -6.91 -8.76
N ILE A 301 4.52 -6.08 -9.80
CA ILE A 301 5.67 -5.39 -10.38
C ILE A 301 5.32 -3.94 -10.65
N HIS A 302 6.32 -3.06 -10.61
CA HIS A 302 6.29 -1.71 -11.18
C HIS A 302 7.30 -1.67 -12.31
N ALA A 303 6.92 -1.27 -13.50
CA ALA A 303 7.79 -1.32 -14.65
C ALA A 303 7.63 -0.07 -15.53
N TYR A 304 8.75 0.52 -15.88
CA TYR A 304 8.84 1.67 -16.76
C TYR A 304 9.70 1.30 -17.98
N PRO A 305 9.54 1.95 -19.17
CA PRO A 305 10.21 1.54 -20.40
C PRO A 305 11.74 1.50 -20.32
N ALA A 306 12.34 2.38 -19.53
CA ALA A 306 13.78 2.38 -19.29
C ALA A 306 14.27 1.22 -18.40
N ALA A 307 13.38 0.58 -17.67
CA ALA A 307 13.75 -0.50 -16.75
C ALA A 307 14.30 -1.74 -17.46
N PRO A 308 13.72 -2.23 -18.59
CA PRO A 308 14.33 -3.26 -19.41
C PRO A 308 15.19 -2.63 -20.49
N SER A 309 16.47 -2.44 -20.20
CA SER A 309 17.49 -2.08 -21.19
C SER A 309 18.13 -3.34 -21.79
N GLU A 310 18.90 -3.18 -22.88
CA GLU A 310 19.80 -4.22 -23.33
C GLU A 310 20.62 -4.76 -22.14
N GLY A 311 20.59 -6.07 -21.92
CA GLY A 311 21.30 -6.72 -20.81
C GLY A 311 20.53 -6.77 -19.48
N TYR A 312 19.21 -6.54 -19.48
CA TYR A 312 18.39 -6.83 -18.30
C TYR A 312 18.40 -8.34 -17.96
N PHE A 313 18.30 -9.18 -18.99
CA PHE A 313 18.57 -10.62 -18.86
C PHE A 313 19.96 -10.97 -19.40
N SER A 314 20.62 -11.92 -18.78
CA SER A 314 21.96 -12.39 -19.19
C SER A 314 21.93 -13.27 -20.42
N ASP A 315 20.80 -13.88 -20.75
CA ASP A 315 20.61 -14.91 -21.76
C ASP A 315 19.76 -14.48 -22.95
N GLU A 316 19.06 -13.33 -22.87
CA GLU A 316 18.31 -12.78 -23.99
C GLU A 316 18.18 -11.26 -23.90
N THR A 317 17.97 -10.61 -25.04
CA THR A 317 17.56 -9.20 -25.08
C THR A 317 16.06 -9.10 -24.90
N ALA A 318 15.61 -8.35 -23.91
CA ALA A 318 14.21 -8.11 -23.67
C ALA A 318 13.87 -6.63 -23.83
N ASP A 319 12.86 -6.33 -24.62
CA ASP A 319 12.15 -5.06 -24.60
C ASP A 319 11.10 -5.04 -23.46
N PHE A 320 10.37 -3.95 -23.33
CA PHE A 320 9.32 -3.84 -22.32
C PHE A 320 8.26 -4.97 -22.45
N ASN A 321 7.86 -5.30 -23.67
CA ASN A 321 6.91 -6.39 -23.93
C ASN A 321 7.47 -7.76 -23.52
N GLY A 322 8.77 -8.02 -23.76
CA GLY A 322 9.46 -9.22 -23.30
C GLY A 322 9.47 -9.37 -21.79
N LEU A 323 9.72 -8.27 -21.05
CA LEU A 323 9.65 -8.23 -19.59
C LEU A 323 8.24 -8.53 -19.07
N ILE A 324 7.21 -7.89 -19.63
CA ILE A 324 5.82 -8.17 -19.24
C ILE A 324 5.48 -9.63 -19.49
N ARG A 325 5.92 -10.19 -20.62
CA ARG A 325 5.72 -11.61 -20.95
C ARG A 325 6.41 -12.55 -19.94
N ALA A 326 7.65 -12.26 -19.54
CA ALA A 326 8.33 -13.02 -18.51
C ALA A 326 7.58 -12.96 -17.16
N SER A 327 7.01 -11.80 -16.82
CA SER A 327 6.21 -11.61 -15.60
C SER A 327 4.87 -12.37 -15.65
N VAL A 328 4.23 -12.43 -16.83
CA VAL A 328 3.03 -13.23 -17.04
C VAL A 328 3.34 -14.74 -16.96
N ASP A 329 4.52 -15.18 -17.42
CA ASP A 329 4.92 -16.57 -17.25
C ASP A 329 5.15 -16.92 -15.78
N ALA A 330 5.77 -16.01 -15.00
CA ALA A 330 5.88 -16.16 -13.54
C ALA A 330 4.50 -16.25 -12.86
N SER A 331 3.55 -15.43 -13.31
CA SER A 331 2.16 -15.44 -12.84
C SER A 331 1.50 -16.81 -13.06
N ARG A 332 1.63 -17.38 -14.24
CA ARG A 332 1.09 -18.72 -14.58
C ARG A 332 1.73 -19.83 -13.74
N ILE A 333 3.06 -19.78 -13.57
CA ILE A 333 3.80 -20.78 -12.77
C ILE A 333 3.41 -20.74 -11.30
N SER A 334 3.21 -19.54 -10.74
CA SER A 334 2.86 -19.36 -9.33
C SER A 334 1.35 -19.46 -9.04
N HIS A 335 0.50 -19.55 -10.06
CA HIS A 335 -0.96 -19.44 -9.92
C HIS A 335 -1.41 -18.16 -9.18
N LYS A 336 -0.70 -17.03 -9.41
CA LYS A 336 -1.00 -15.71 -8.85
C LYS A 336 -1.19 -14.73 -9.98
N PRO A 337 -2.33 -14.02 -10.09
CA PRO A 337 -2.51 -13.05 -11.15
C PRO A 337 -1.46 -11.93 -11.04
N LEU A 338 -1.07 -11.36 -12.18
CA LEU A 338 -0.11 -10.26 -12.24
C LEU A 338 -0.80 -8.92 -12.00
N PHE A 339 -0.26 -8.11 -11.11
CA PHE A 339 -0.56 -6.69 -10.98
C PHE A 339 0.64 -5.85 -11.41
N LEU A 340 0.50 -5.12 -12.52
CA LEU A 340 1.45 -4.07 -12.90
C LEU A 340 1.05 -2.79 -12.15
N GLY A 341 1.56 -2.63 -10.90
CA GLY A 341 1.11 -1.64 -9.93
C GLY A 341 1.50 -0.20 -10.28
N GLU A 342 2.60 -0.04 -11.05
CA GLU A 342 2.99 1.25 -11.61
C GLU A 342 3.58 1.07 -13.00
N TRP A 343 3.21 1.99 -13.90
CA TRP A 343 3.77 2.10 -15.24
C TRP A 343 3.48 3.47 -15.84
N GLY A 344 4.31 3.93 -16.77
CA GLY A 344 4.10 5.19 -17.44
C GLY A 344 5.29 5.58 -18.32
N ALA A 345 5.17 6.67 -19.07
CA ALA A 345 6.21 7.25 -19.90
C ALA A 345 6.48 8.69 -19.49
N GLN A 346 7.73 8.99 -19.13
CA GLN A 346 8.16 10.29 -18.61
C GLN A 346 8.55 11.23 -19.76
N GLU A 347 8.04 12.47 -19.77
CA GLU A 347 8.40 13.46 -20.79
C GLU A 347 9.87 13.89 -20.68
N THR A 348 10.41 13.93 -19.45
CA THR A 348 11.82 14.27 -19.23
C THR A 348 12.78 13.24 -19.82
N GLU A 349 12.33 12.00 -20.01
CA GLU A 349 13.13 10.92 -20.58
C GLU A 349 12.91 10.78 -22.09
N TYR A 350 11.66 10.87 -22.56
CA TYR A 350 11.28 10.53 -23.94
C TYR A 350 10.95 11.74 -24.81
N GLY A 351 10.75 12.93 -24.23
CA GLY A 351 10.44 14.16 -24.97
C GLY A 351 9.28 13.95 -25.95
N ALA A 352 9.52 14.22 -27.24
CA ALA A 352 8.51 14.06 -28.29
C ALA A 352 8.04 12.59 -28.52
N GLN A 353 8.76 11.59 -28.00
CA GLN A 353 8.42 10.18 -28.11
C GLN A 353 7.53 9.68 -26.96
N THR A 354 7.24 10.50 -25.96
CA THR A 354 6.49 10.08 -24.74
C THR A 354 5.18 9.39 -25.09
N ARG A 355 4.40 9.95 -26.03
CA ARG A 355 3.14 9.32 -26.45
C ARG A 355 3.35 7.96 -27.12
N THR A 356 4.38 7.82 -27.93
CA THR A 356 4.72 6.54 -28.57
C THR A 356 5.09 5.51 -27.51
N LYS A 357 5.91 5.86 -26.55
CA LYS A 357 6.31 4.99 -25.45
C LYS A 357 5.12 4.60 -24.55
N PHE A 358 4.25 5.55 -24.23
CA PHE A 358 3.02 5.27 -23.52
C PHE A 358 2.16 4.22 -24.26
N MET A 359 1.99 4.35 -25.57
CA MET A 359 1.24 3.39 -26.38
C MET A 359 1.92 2.03 -26.47
N GLU A 360 3.26 1.97 -26.52
CA GLU A 360 4.01 0.70 -26.46
C GLU A 360 3.72 -0.06 -25.16
N ILE A 361 3.71 0.64 -24.01
CA ILE A 361 3.38 0.04 -22.71
C ILE A 361 1.94 -0.46 -22.70
N LEU A 362 1.01 0.40 -23.09
CA LEU A 362 -0.42 0.08 -23.10
C LEU A 362 -0.73 -1.13 -23.99
N ASN A 363 -0.11 -1.20 -25.17
CA ASN A 363 -0.20 -2.34 -26.06
C ASN A 363 0.40 -3.61 -25.46
N ALA A 364 1.52 -3.52 -24.74
CA ALA A 364 2.12 -4.66 -24.04
C ALA A 364 1.19 -5.21 -22.95
N ILE A 365 0.54 -4.32 -22.18
CA ILE A 365 -0.47 -4.71 -21.17
C ILE A 365 -1.63 -5.45 -21.83
N GLU A 366 -2.21 -4.89 -22.89
CA GLU A 366 -3.36 -5.46 -23.57
C GLU A 366 -3.02 -6.79 -24.27
N ASN A 367 -1.91 -6.85 -25.01
CA ASN A 367 -1.50 -8.02 -25.79
C ASN A 367 -1.10 -9.21 -24.92
N ASN A 368 -0.51 -8.96 -23.75
CA ASN A 368 -0.16 -10.01 -22.78
C ASN A 368 -1.30 -10.31 -21.79
N GLN A 369 -2.47 -9.69 -21.96
CA GLN A 369 -3.65 -9.89 -21.11
C GLN A 369 -3.33 -9.72 -19.61
N VAL A 370 -2.57 -8.66 -19.25
CA VAL A 370 -2.29 -8.36 -17.85
C VAL A 370 -3.61 -8.06 -17.13
N PRO A 371 -4.00 -8.84 -16.11
CA PRO A 371 -5.34 -8.73 -15.55
C PRO A 371 -5.58 -7.45 -14.77
N LEU A 372 -4.54 -6.91 -14.13
CA LEU A 372 -4.65 -5.70 -13.31
C LEU A 372 -3.45 -4.80 -13.55
N SER A 373 -3.69 -3.52 -13.79
CA SER A 373 -2.60 -2.54 -13.88
C SER A 373 -3.04 -1.14 -13.45
N ALA A 374 -2.09 -0.30 -12.99
CA ALA A 374 -2.36 1.07 -12.56
C ALA A 374 -1.32 2.04 -13.11
N MET A 375 -1.76 2.98 -13.96
CA MET A 375 -0.87 4.01 -14.52
C MET A 375 -0.34 4.94 -13.42
N TRP A 376 0.93 5.27 -13.43
CA TRP A 376 1.54 6.34 -12.65
C TRP A 376 1.54 7.63 -13.46
N VAL A 377 0.97 8.75 -13.06
CA VAL A 377 0.25 9.06 -11.85
C VAL A 377 -0.90 10.06 -12.16
N PHE A 378 -1.97 10.03 -11.38
CA PHE A 378 -3.09 10.94 -11.49
C PHE A 378 -3.07 11.97 -10.35
N ASP A 379 -3.23 13.27 -10.69
CA ASP A 379 -3.43 14.41 -9.79
C ASP A 379 -2.31 14.55 -8.70
N TYR A 380 -1.05 14.46 -9.17
CA TYR A 380 0.13 14.69 -8.34
C TYR A 380 1.02 15.78 -8.97
N PRO A 381 0.74 17.07 -8.75
CA PRO A 381 1.39 18.21 -9.40
C PRO A 381 2.92 18.24 -9.36
N PRO A 382 3.63 17.76 -8.32
CA PRO A 382 5.10 17.71 -8.37
C PRO A 382 5.63 16.98 -9.60
N HIS A 383 4.94 15.94 -10.08
CA HIS A 383 5.34 15.18 -11.27
C HIS A 383 4.96 15.83 -12.61
N ASP A 384 4.41 17.03 -12.61
CA ASP A 384 4.32 17.84 -13.84
C ASP A 384 5.68 18.36 -14.28
N THR A 385 6.52 18.76 -13.33
CA THR A 385 7.84 19.36 -13.59
C THR A 385 9.02 18.43 -13.34
N GLU A 386 8.89 17.50 -12.39
CA GLU A 386 9.97 16.58 -12.05
C GLU A 386 10.24 15.56 -13.14
N ASN A 387 9.21 14.99 -13.74
CA ASN A 387 9.34 13.96 -14.77
C ASN A 387 8.29 14.02 -15.90
N GLY A 388 7.31 14.91 -15.81
CA GLY A 388 6.33 15.10 -16.86
C GLY A 388 5.44 13.87 -17.09
N ILE A 389 4.95 13.24 -16.02
CA ILE A 389 4.11 12.03 -16.11
C ILE A 389 2.71 12.21 -15.48
N ASN A 390 2.50 13.28 -14.70
CA ASN A 390 1.23 13.53 -14.04
C ASN A 390 0.10 13.81 -15.04
N VAL A 391 -1.07 13.22 -14.79
CA VAL A 391 -2.32 13.55 -15.48
C VAL A 391 -3.21 14.32 -14.51
N SER A 392 -3.42 15.61 -14.78
CA SER A 392 -4.27 16.46 -13.95
C SER A 392 -5.75 16.33 -14.32
N PRO A 393 -6.70 16.62 -13.36
CA PRO A 393 -8.12 16.55 -13.61
C PRO A 393 -8.70 17.80 -14.33
N ASP A 394 -7.87 18.57 -15.01
CA ASP A 394 -8.22 19.82 -15.69
C ASP A 394 -8.13 19.76 -17.23
N ASN A 395 -8.18 18.56 -17.80
CA ASN A 395 -8.00 18.30 -19.24
C ASN A 395 -6.65 18.83 -19.79
N GLY A 396 -5.59 18.62 -19.01
CA GLY A 396 -4.23 19.01 -19.36
C GLY A 396 -3.64 18.24 -20.56
N PRO A 397 -2.39 18.53 -20.94
CA PRO A 397 -1.78 17.97 -22.16
C PRO A 397 -1.64 16.44 -22.16
N ARG A 398 -1.72 15.78 -20.98
CA ARG A 398 -1.63 14.33 -20.83
C ARG A 398 -2.97 13.62 -20.69
N GLU A 399 -4.09 14.33 -20.86
CA GLU A 399 -5.46 13.78 -20.88
C GLU A 399 -5.60 12.58 -21.83
N TYR A 400 -4.84 12.59 -22.95
CA TYR A 400 -4.84 11.49 -23.92
C TYR A 400 -4.50 10.13 -23.25
N MET A 401 -3.71 10.11 -22.17
CA MET A 401 -3.35 8.88 -21.48
C MET A 401 -4.59 8.19 -20.90
N LEU A 402 -5.48 8.95 -20.24
CA LEU A 402 -6.74 8.40 -19.72
C LEU A 402 -7.70 8.02 -20.85
N GLN A 403 -7.74 8.79 -21.94
CA GLN A 403 -8.58 8.48 -23.09
C GLN A 403 -8.17 7.16 -23.78
N GLU A 404 -6.87 6.89 -23.90
CA GLU A 404 -6.40 5.62 -24.46
C GLU A 404 -6.62 4.44 -23.50
N ILE A 405 -6.44 4.65 -22.18
CA ILE A 405 -6.78 3.64 -21.16
C ILE A 405 -8.27 3.32 -21.21
N MET A 406 -9.15 4.31 -21.32
CA MET A 406 -10.59 4.12 -21.41
C MET A 406 -10.94 3.16 -22.56
N LYS A 407 -10.36 3.39 -23.76
CA LYS A 407 -10.58 2.52 -24.94
C LYS A 407 -10.12 1.08 -24.69
N VAL A 408 -9.00 0.89 -23.97
CA VAL A 408 -8.51 -0.46 -23.63
C VAL A 408 -9.44 -1.11 -22.61
N ASN A 409 -9.86 -0.40 -21.57
CA ASN A 409 -10.83 -0.91 -20.59
C ASN A 409 -12.16 -1.33 -21.24
N GLU A 410 -12.67 -0.57 -22.22
CA GLU A 410 -13.85 -0.96 -22.98
C GLU A 410 -13.64 -2.28 -23.77
N ARG A 411 -12.46 -2.48 -24.35
CA ARG A 411 -12.13 -3.75 -25.04
C ARG A 411 -11.95 -4.91 -24.07
N MET A 412 -11.35 -4.67 -22.90
CA MET A 412 -11.18 -5.70 -21.86
C MET A 412 -12.52 -6.16 -21.30
N ALA A 413 -13.45 -5.24 -21.06
CA ALA A 413 -14.79 -5.56 -20.56
C ALA A 413 -15.67 -6.35 -21.53
N ASN A 414 -15.32 -6.38 -22.82
CA ASN A 414 -16.05 -7.09 -23.87
C ASN A 414 -15.44 -8.46 -24.26
N ARG A 415 -14.39 -8.90 -23.58
CA ARG A 415 -13.72 -10.21 -23.78
C ARG A 415 -14.32 -11.27 -22.85
#